data_ea4bc8c910e9e1b4760ef64af0bec964
#
_entry.id   ea4bc8c910e9e1b4760ef64af0bec964
#
_cell.length_a   1.000
_cell.length_b   1.000
_cell.length_c   1.000
_cell.angle_alpha   90.00
_cell.angle_beta   90.00
_cell.angle_gamma   90.00
#
_symmetry.space_group_name_H-M   'P 1'
#
loop_
_entity.id
_entity.type
_entity.pdbx_description
1 polymer ?
#
loop_
_entity_poly.entity_id
_entity_poly.type
_entity_poly.pdbx_seq_one_letter_code
_entity_poly.pdbx_strand_id
1 'polypeptide(L)'
;ASGQFDEDKISQGGLRITSTIVKEHQEQAVAAAEGMNEVEGWDPTHQHVALSSMDPATGEILAEYAGADYEKRQQNAVTQDIAMAGSSFKPFALLANARLGGTVYDTYSGKSPQYFRGMGTPVMNDGGYSFGNVTLVKATAYSMNTVFVGLNDDVEPENTLKAAIDAGIPEDTVGLNDELLNVLGPSSPHNIDLTTAYSTIANGGERVTAHIVKKVEDSNGKLLYSGDVAPKRVFEVEEVSSIMPALEAVTKGEGTAANVDSAIARLTTAGKTGTSSDQLSAQFVGFVPGMVTAVSMYQSDDAGNSVPLDDVGGLDQFHGGDWPVDVWIDYMKPATANLPGDDFPWKVESNRKVHNNAPTPAPSATSEAPQSGAEPTETPAPTETPSTEPTENSENGGNGNNGNNGNGSNNGNGGNNNGNGSNNGNGGNNNGGNNNGGNNGGRRN
;
A
#
# COMPACT_ATOMS: atom_id res chain seq x y z
N ALA A 1 6.11 6.94 25.89
CA ALA A 1 5.99 6.67 27.32
C ALA A 1 5.62 7.98 28.03
N SER A 2 4.65 7.94 28.97
CA SER A 2 4.13 9.13 29.67
C SER A 2 5.18 9.87 30.53
N GLY A 3 6.36 9.29 30.72
CA GLY A 3 7.40 9.80 31.63
C GLY A 3 7.01 9.76 33.13
N GLN A 4 5.85 9.20 33.48
CA GLN A 4 5.38 9.10 34.85
C GLN A 4 5.99 7.96 35.66
N PHE A 5 6.56 6.98 34.94
CA PHE A 5 7.18 5.80 35.52
C PHE A 5 8.59 5.68 35.00
N ASP A 6 9.58 5.74 35.90
CA ASP A 6 10.96 5.40 35.62
C ASP A 6 11.20 3.89 35.84
N GLU A 7 12.33 3.39 35.40
CA GLU A 7 12.71 1.98 35.55
C GLU A 7 12.78 1.55 37.01
N ASP A 8 13.26 2.44 37.87
CA ASP A 8 13.35 2.17 39.33
C ASP A 8 11.97 1.94 39.93
N LYS A 9 10.99 2.76 39.57
CA LYS A 9 9.61 2.64 40.07
C LYS A 9 8.93 1.37 39.55
N ILE A 10 9.20 0.98 38.28
CA ILE A 10 8.69 -0.26 37.72
C ILE A 10 9.35 -1.46 38.41
N SER A 11 10.67 -1.43 38.58
CA SER A 11 11.47 -2.50 39.21
C SER A 11 11.18 -2.72 40.69
N GLN A 12 10.80 -1.68 41.43
CA GLN A 12 10.39 -1.78 42.83
C GLN A 12 9.11 -2.61 43.01
N GLY A 13 8.34 -2.81 41.97
CA GLY A 13 7.11 -3.62 41.97
C GLY A 13 5.93 -2.91 42.64
N GLY A 14 4.88 -3.70 42.91
CA GLY A 14 3.65 -3.21 43.53
C GLY A 14 2.72 -2.45 42.59
N LEU A 15 3.01 -2.43 41.28
CA LEU A 15 2.14 -1.87 40.29
C LEU A 15 1.22 -2.95 39.69
N ARG A 16 -0.05 -2.59 39.53
CA ARG A 16 -1.01 -3.37 38.74
C ARG A 16 -1.24 -2.64 37.44
N ILE A 17 -0.73 -3.23 36.36
CA ILE A 17 -0.88 -2.70 34.99
C ILE A 17 -2.02 -3.47 34.32
N THR A 18 -3.04 -2.75 33.82
CA THR A 18 -4.12 -3.32 33.02
C THR A 18 -3.88 -2.93 31.56
N SER A 19 -3.79 -3.92 30.68
CA SER A 19 -3.68 -3.74 29.23
C SER A 19 -5.06 -3.47 28.62
N THR A 20 -5.08 -2.87 27.44
CA THR A 20 -6.25 -2.74 26.56
C THR A 20 -6.49 -4.02 25.75
N ILE A 21 -5.48 -4.89 25.66
CA ILE A 21 -5.56 -6.15 24.90
C ILE A 21 -6.72 -7.01 25.41
N VAL A 22 -7.59 -7.42 24.51
CA VAL A 22 -8.68 -8.35 24.75
C VAL A 22 -8.20 -9.75 24.42
N LYS A 23 -8.23 -10.65 25.40
CA LYS A 23 -7.66 -11.99 25.28
C LYS A 23 -8.19 -12.74 24.05
N GLU A 24 -9.50 -12.72 23.87
CA GLU A 24 -10.17 -13.42 22.75
C GLU A 24 -9.76 -12.83 21.40
N HIS A 25 -9.63 -11.51 21.28
CA HIS A 25 -9.15 -10.86 20.07
C HIS A 25 -7.68 -11.17 19.81
N GLN A 26 -6.85 -11.22 20.86
CA GLN A 26 -5.45 -11.58 20.74
C GLN A 26 -5.27 -13.01 20.24
N GLU A 27 -6.03 -13.96 20.78
CA GLU A 27 -6.01 -15.37 20.35
C GLU A 27 -6.45 -15.50 18.88
N GLN A 28 -7.46 -14.73 18.47
CA GLN A 28 -7.94 -14.69 17.08
C GLN A 28 -6.91 -14.06 16.12
N ALA A 29 -6.21 -13.02 16.54
CA ALA A 29 -5.18 -12.38 15.74
C ALA A 29 -3.98 -13.31 15.49
N VAL A 30 -3.55 -14.04 16.53
CA VAL A 30 -2.51 -15.06 16.43
C VAL A 30 -2.96 -16.17 15.48
N ALA A 31 -4.18 -16.71 15.66
CA ALA A 31 -4.68 -17.79 14.80
C ALA A 31 -4.79 -17.36 13.32
N ALA A 32 -5.26 -16.15 13.05
CA ALA A 32 -5.37 -15.62 11.68
C ALA A 32 -4.01 -15.43 11.02
N ALA A 33 -3.05 -14.82 11.73
CA ALA A 33 -1.71 -14.57 11.18
C ALA A 33 -0.91 -15.87 11.01
N GLU A 34 -0.98 -16.80 11.97
CA GLU A 34 -0.27 -18.07 11.90
C GLU A 34 -0.93 -19.07 10.93
N GLY A 35 -2.17 -18.82 10.50
CA GLY A 35 -2.81 -19.52 9.39
C GLY A 35 -1.99 -19.49 8.11
N MET A 36 -1.18 -18.46 7.90
CA MET A 36 -0.24 -18.36 6.79
C MET A 36 0.80 -19.50 6.76
N ASN A 37 1.11 -20.13 7.89
CA ASN A 37 2.04 -21.26 7.93
C ASN A 37 1.53 -22.52 7.20
N GLU A 38 0.24 -22.59 6.92
CA GLU A 38 -0.40 -23.67 6.15
C GLU A 38 -0.43 -23.37 4.64
N VAL A 39 -0.02 -22.16 4.23
CA VAL A 39 -0.02 -21.71 2.84
C VAL A 39 1.25 -22.21 2.14
N GLU A 40 1.10 -22.85 0.99
CA GLU A 40 2.23 -23.34 0.20
C GLU A 40 3.14 -22.17 -0.23
N GLY A 41 4.45 -22.31 -0.02
CA GLY A 41 5.44 -21.28 -0.34
C GLY A 41 5.63 -20.21 0.74
N TRP A 42 4.85 -20.24 1.83
CA TRP A 42 5.08 -19.33 2.95
C TRP A 42 6.30 -19.73 3.77
N ASP A 43 7.25 -18.81 3.92
CA ASP A 43 8.43 -18.96 4.77
C ASP A 43 8.38 -17.98 5.95
N PRO A 44 8.00 -18.43 7.17
CA PRO A 44 7.90 -17.55 8.33
C PRO A 44 9.23 -17.02 8.84
N THR A 45 10.36 -17.45 8.26
CA THR A 45 11.70 -16.92 8.59
C THR A 45 11.92 -15.57 7.92
N HIS A 46 11.45 -15.42 6.68
CA HIS A 46 11.69 -14.26 5.84
C HIS A 46 10.42 -13.46 5.54
N GLN A 47 9.26 -14.12 5.56
CA GLN A 47 7.97 -13.49 5.30
C GLN A 47 7.26 -13.16 6.62
N HIS A 48 6.76 -11.96 6.71
CA HIS A 48 6.24 -11.40 7.95
C HIS A 48 4.80 -10.96 7.79
N VAL A 49 4.00 -11.22 8.83
CA VAL A 49 2.68 -10.64 9.03
C VAL A 49 2.75 -9.67 10.20
N ALA A 50 2.29 -8.45 10.02
CA ALA A 50 1.97 -7.53 11.08
C ALA A 50 0.45 -7.28 11.10
N LEU A 51 -0.18 -7.47 12.23
CA LEU A 51 -1.61 -7.18 12.42
C LEU A 51 -1.80 -6.35 13.67
N SER A 52 -2.50 -5.23 13.56
CA SER A 52 -2.97 -4.46 14.71
C SER A 52 -4.45 -4.13 14.57
N SER A 53 -5.18 -4.27 15.67
CA SER A 53 -6.61 -3.96 15.76
C SER A 53 -6.88 -2.98 16.89
N MET A 54 -7.70 -1.96 16.63
CA MET A 54 -7.93 -0.83 17.52
C MET A 54 -9.41 -0.45 17.57
N ASP A 55 -9.87 -0.06 18.74
CA ASP A 55 -11.12 0.67 18.91
C ASP A 55 -10.91 2.13 18.47
N PRO A 56 -11.59 2.58 17.38
CA PRO A 56 -11.39 3.92 16.83
C PRO A 56 -11.87 5.05 17.73
N ALA A 57 -12.78 4.79 18.66
CA ALA A 57 -13.31 5.81 19.56
C ALA A 57 -12.40 6.09 20.76
N THR A 58 -11.69 5.08 21.22
CA THR A 58 -10.86 5.17 22.43
C THR A 58 -9.36 5.17 22.14
N GLY A 59 -8.92 4.61 21.02
CA GLY A 59 -7.50 4.37 20.71
C GLY A 59 -6.92 3.15 21.43
N GLU A 60 -7.75 2.36 22.11
CA GLU A 60 -7.35 1.11 22.75
C GLU A 60 -6.93 0.08 21.69
N ILE A 61 -5.70 -0.41 21.77
CA ILE A 61 -5.24 -1.55 20.96
C ILE A 61 -5.87 -2.81 21.54
N LEU A 62 -6.70 -3.48 20.76
CA LEU A 62 -7.46 -4.66 21.15
C LEU A 62 -6.69 -5.95 20.95
N ALA A 63 -5.88 -6.01 19.90
CA ALA A 63 -5.00 -7.12 19.55
C ALA A 63 -3.82 -6.64 18.71
N GLU A 64 -2.70 -7.36 18.81
CA GLU A 64 -1.49 -7.11 18.04
C GLU A 64 -0.77 -8.43 17.77
N TYR A 65 -0.51 -8.74 16.48
CA TYR A 65 0.40 -9.81 16.09
C TYR A 65 1.65 -9.19 15.48
N ALA A 66 2.76 -9.33 16.18
CA ALA A 66 4.01 -8.66 15.85
C ALA A 66 5.15 -9.65 15.51
N GLY A 67 4.80 -10.90 15.22
CA GLY A 67 5.71 -12.00 14.92
C GLY A 67 5.46 -13.21 15.82
N ALA A 68 5.83 -14.40 15.33
CA ALA A 68 5.52 -15.68 15.96
C ALA A 68 6.37 -15.97 17.21
N ASP A 69 7.62 -15.51 17.24
CA ASP A 69 8.59 -15.94 18.26
C ASP A 69 9.56 -14.80 18.61
N TYR A 70 9.30 -14.16 19.75
CA TYR A 70 10.12 -13.06 20.25
C TYR A 70 11.57 -13.47 20.54
N GLU A 71 11.82 -14.73 20.90
CA GLU A 71 13.19 -15.19 21.19
C GLU A 71 14.04 -15.28 19.91
N LYS A 72 13.39 -15.56 18.76
CA LYS A 72 14.05 -15.59 17.46
C LYS A 72 14.17 -14.23 16.81
N ARG A 73 13.11 -13.42 16.91
CA ARG A 73 13.03 -12.08 16.34
C ARG A 73 12.41 -11.13 17.35
N GLN A 74 13.28 -10.31 17.98
CA GLN A 74 12.85 -9.35 18.99
C GLN A 74 12.22 -8.08 18.42
N GLN A 75 12.40 -7.84 17.12
CA GLN A 75 11.82 -6.67 16.44
C GLN A 75 10.32 -6.85 16.27
N ASN A 76 9.56 -5.90 16.79
CA ASN A 76 8.10 -5.89 16.72
C ASN A 76 7.64 -5.47 15.31
N ALA A 77 6.95 -6.35 14.60
CA ALA A 77 6.51 -6.12 13.23
C ALA A 77 5.45 -5.01 13.11
N VAL A 78 4.72 -4.70 14.18
CA VAL A 78 3.65 -3.70 14.19
C VAL A 78 4.19 -2.29 14.44
N THR A 79 5.21 -2.14 15.31
CA THR A 79 5.68 -0.85 15.81
C THR A 79 7.11 -0.49 15.43
N GLN A 80 7.87 -1.43 14.86
CA GLN A 80 9.29 -1.22 14.55
C GLN A 80 9.64 -1.55 13.10
N ASP A 81 8.93 -2.48 12.46
CA ASP A 81 9.09 -2.71 11.03
C ASP A 81 8.37 -1.64 10.23
N ILE A 82 8.93 -1.37 9.07
CA ILE A 82 8.34 -0.44 8.11
C ILE A 82 8.03 -1.19 6.81
N ALA A 83 6.91 -0.86 6.21
CA ALA A 83 6.51 -1.41 4.92
C ALA A 83 5.86 -0.31 4.07
N MET A 84 6.16 -0.29 2.78
CA MET A 84 5.59 0.73 1.87
C MET A 84 4.07 0.65 1.91
N ALA A 85 3.42 1.79 2.10
CA ALA A 85 1.95 1.87 2.19
C ALA A 85 1.28 1.45 0.87
N GLY A 86 1.92 1.72 -0.25
CA GLY A 86 1.31 1.48 -1.56
C GLY A 86 -0.03 2.20 -1.68
N SER A 87 -0.96 1.58 -2.37
CA SER A 87 -2.30 2.15 -2.59
C SER A 87 -3.14 2.36 -1.33
N SER A 88 -2.72 1.89 -0.14
CA SER A 88 -3.40 2.23 1.11
C SER A 88 -3.24 3.72 1.48
N PHE A 89 -2.37 4.46 0.80
CA PHE A 89 -2.20 5.91 0.97
C PHE A 89 -3.27 6.74 0.24
N LYS A 90 -3.95 6.18 -0.77
CA LYS A 90 -4.94 6.88 -1.62
C LYS A 90 -6.11 7.55 -0.88
N PRO A 91 -6.64 7.02 0.23
CA PRO A 91 -7.72 7.69 0.98
C PRO A 91 -7.35 9.08 1.49
N PHE A 92 -6.07 9.39 1.71
CA PHE A 92 -5.64 10.73 2.14
C PHE A 92 -5.81 11.76 1.03
N ALA A 93 -5.67 11.38 -0.25
CA ALA A 93 -6.02 12.27 -1.37
C ALA A 93 -7.55 12.49 -1.48
N LEU A 94 -8.37 11.49 -1.14
CA LEU A 94 -9.82 11.68 -1.05
C LEU A 94 -10.20 12.64 0.08
N LEU A 95 -9.53 12.58 1.23
CA LEU A 95 -9.73 13.53 2.34
C LEU A 95 -9.28 14.94 1.95
N ALA A 96 -8.14 15.07 1.26
CA ALA A 96 -7.68 16.35 0.73
C ALA A 96 -8.70 16.94 -0.25
N ASN A 97 -9.22 16.14 -1.19
CA ASN A 97 -10.30 16.52 -2.10
C ASN A 97 -11.56 16.97 -1.35
N ALA A 98 -11.95 16.23 -0.34
CA ALA A 98 -13.12 16.55 0.50
C ALA A 98 -12.95 17.89 1.22
N ARG A 99 -11.77 18.21 1.77
CA ARG A 99 -11.46 19.52 2.37
C ARG A 99 -11.57 20.68 1.39
N LEU A 100 -11.23 20.44 0.13
CA LEU A 100 -11.34 21.42 -0.95
C LEU A 100 -12.77 21.53 -1.53
N GLY A 101 -13.73 20.76 -0.99
CA GLY A 101 -15.12 20.80 -1.40
C GLY A 101 -15.49 19.80 -2.51
N GLY A 102 -14.53 18.99 -2.98
CA GLY A 102 -14.75 17.93 -3.96
C GLY A 102 -15.56 16.75 -3.40
N THR A 103 -15.93 15.81 -4.27
CA THR A 103 -16.71 14.62 -3.94
C THR A 103 -16.11 13.37 -4.57
N VAL A 104 -16.46 12.19 -4.06
CA VAL A 104 -16.04 10.92 -4.68
C VAL A 104 -16.79 10.58 -5.98
N TYR A 105 -17.76 11.40 -6.37
CA TYR A 105 -18.46 11.30 -7.65
C TYR A 105 -17.83 12.17 -8.74
N ASP A 106 -16.80 12.96 -8.39
CA ASP A 106 -15.98 13.66 -9.37
C ASP A 106 -15.27 12.67 -10.28
N THR A 107 -15.09 13.04 -11.55
CA THR A 107 -14.63 12.11 -12.58
C THR A 107 -13.24 12.49 -13.09
N TYR A 108 -12.41 11.46 -13.28
CA TYR A 108 -11.05 11.55 -13.81
C TYR A 108 -10.83 10.55 -14.92
N SER A 109 -9.81 10.80 -15.76
CA SER A 109 -9.40 9.87 -16.80
C SER A 109 -8.71 8.65 -16.20
N GLY A 110 -9.26 7.46 -16.45
CA GLY A 110 -8.66 6.17 -16.11
C GLY A 110 -7.76 5.61 -17.21
N LYS A 111 -7.39 6.42 -18.22
CA LYS A 111 -6.51 5.99 -19.31
C LYS A 111 -5.15 5.53 -18.75
N SER A 112 -4.66 4.40 -19.24
CA SER A 112 -3.35 3.84 -18.91
C SER A 112 -2.67 3.36 -20.20
N PRO A 113 -1.39 3.68 -20.45
CA PRO A 113 -0.55 4.60 -19.66
C PRO A 113 -0.99 6.07 -19.78
N GLN A 114 -0.66 6.88 -18.77
CA GLN A 114 -0.94 8.32 -18.76
C GLN A 114 0.28 9.11 -18.30
N TYR A 115 0.61 10.19 -19.04
CA TYR A 115 1.69 11.12 -18.68
C TYR A 115 1.12 12.28 -17.90
N PHE A 116 1.82 12.70 -16.84
CA PHE A 116 1.52 13.87 -16.04
C PHE A 116 2.59 14.93 -16.21
N ARG A 117 2.24 16.18 -15.91
CA ARG A 117 3.15 17.31 -16.07
C ARG A 117 4.43 17.11 -15.25
N GLY A 118 5.57 17.30 -15.88
CA GLY A 118 6.89 17.18 -15.23
C GLY A 118 7.43 15.75 -15.14
N MET A 119 6.67 14.74 -15.60
CA MET A 119 7.10 13.35 -15.57
C MET A 119 7.71 12.90 -16.90
N GLY A 120 8.85 12.21 -16.85
CA GLY A 120 9.50 11.60 -18.01
C GLY A 120 8.98 10.20 -18.33
N THR A 121 8.32 9.54 -17.39
CA THR A 121 7.74 8.19 -17.53
C THR A 121 6.23 8.24 -17.28
N PRO A 122 5.43 7.41 -17.98
CA PRO A 122 4.00 7.36 -17.76
C PRO A 122 3.67 6.62 -16.46
N VAL A 123 2.55 7.01 -15.85
CA VAL A 123 1.89 6.22 -14.80
C VAL A 123 1.03 5.16 -15.46
N MET A 124 1.08 3.95 -14.90
CA MET A 124 0.28 2.81 -15.35
C MET A 124 -0.66 2.34 -14.23
N ASN A 125 -1.84 1.89 -14.61
CA ASN A 125 -2.69 1.10 -13.73
C ASN A 125 -2.13 -0.32 -13.59
N ASP A 126 -2.42 -0.97 -12.50
CA ASP A 126 -2.06 -2.36 -12.27
C ASP A 126 -2.66 -3.25 -13.37
N GLY A 127 -1.91 -4.30 -13.78
CA GLY A 127 -2.26 -5.14 -14.92
C GLY A 127 -2.35 -4.40 -16.27
N GLY A 128 -1.97 -3.11 -16.34
CA GLY A 128 -2.02 -2.30 -17.57
C GLY A 128 -3.43 -1.92 -18.03
N TYR A 129 -4.47 -2.19 -17.24
CA TYR A 129 -5.86 -1.91 -17.62
C TYR A 129 -6.10 -0.41 -17.84
N SER A 130 -6.79 -0.08 -18.95
CA SER A 130 -7.15 1.29 -19.32
C SER A 130 -8.67 1.47 -19.28
N PHE A 131 -9.10 2.55 -18.66
CA PHE A 131 -10.51 2.90 -18.50
C PHE A 131 -10.80 4.26 -19.14
N GLY A 132 -12.07 4.55 -19.41
CA GLY A 132 -12.53 5.89 -19.75
C GLY A 132 -12.51 6.82 -18.55
N ASN A 133 -13.34 7.88 -18.61
CA ASN A 133 -13.59 8.70 -17.42
C ASN A 133 -14.39 7.90 -16.41
N VAL A 134 -13.93 7.88 -15.17
CA VAL A 134 -14.51 7.14 -14.05
C VAL A 134 -14.63 8.04 -12.83
N THR A 135 -15.60 7.75 -11.98
CA THR A 135 -15.72 8.41 -10.68
C THR A 135 -14.62 7.97 -9.73
N LEU A 136 -14.33 8.78 -8.71
CA LEU A 136 -13.40 8.39 -7.65
C LEU A 136 -13.90 7.17 -6.86
N VAL A 137 -15.22 6.95 -6.77
CA VAL A 137 -15.78 5.69 -6.20
C VAL A 137 -15.23 4.49 -6.97
N LYS A 138 -15.40 4.47 -8.30
CA LYS A 138 -14.90 3.37 -9.13
C LYS A 138 -13.37 3.28 -9.10
N ALA A 139 -12.69 4.41 -9.16
CA ALA A 139 -11.23 4.44 -9.12
C ALA A 139 -10.66 3.90 -7.80
N THR A 140 -11.34 4.13 -6.68
CA THR A 140 -10.94 3.61 -5.37
C THR A 140 -11.19 2.11 -5.28
N ALA A 141 -12.35 1.63 -5.75
CA ALA A 141 -12.69 0.22 -5.79
C ALA A 141 -11.65 -0.60 -6.56
N TYR A 142 -11.22 -0.11 -7.72
CA TYR A 142 -10.21 -0.76 -8.58
C TYR A 142 -8.77 -0.32 -8.30
N SER A 143 -8.57 0.57 -7.34
CA SER A 143 -7.24 1.09 -6.97
C SER A 143 -6.46 1.73 -8.15
N MET A 144 -7.13 2.47 -9.05
CA MET A 144 -6.55 3.01 -10.29
C MET A 144 -5.47 4.07 -10.02
N ASN A 145 -4.22 3.80 -10.40
CA ASN A 145 -3.09 4.70 -10.19
C ASN A 145 -3.23 6.01 -10.96
N THR A 146 -3.59 5.93 -12.25
CA THR A 146 -3.66 7.11 -13.13
C THR A 146 -4.70 8.13 -12.66
N VAL A 147 -5.83 7.65 -12.14
CA VAL A 147 -6.89 8.51 -11.59
C VAL A 147 -6.41 9.21 -10.31
N PHE A 148 -5.75 8.47 -9.41
CA PHE A 148 -5.29 9.05 -8.16
C PHE A 148 -4.12 10.01 -8.32
N VAL A 149 -3.23 9.79 -9.28
CA VAL A 149 -2.20 10.78 -9.61
C VAL A 149 -2.82 12.05 -10.21
N GLY A 150 -3.86 11.91 -11.06
CA GLY A 150 -4.62 13.06 -11.56
C GLY A 150 -5.36 13.82 -10.46
N LEU A 151 -5.98 13.10 -9.52
CA LEU A 151 -6.59 13.71 -8.34
C LEU A 151 -5.54 14.45 -7.51
N ASN A 152 -4.38 13.83 -7.29
CA ASN A 152 -3.30 14.38 -6.48
C ASN A 152 -2.68 15.64 -7.09
N ASP A 153 -2.58 15.71 -8.43
CA ASP A 153 -2.16 16.92 -9.15
C ASP A 153 -3.18 18.06 -8.94
N ASP A 154 -4.48 17.76 -8.94
CA ASP A 154 -5.55 18.73 -8.76
C ASP A 154 -5.67 19.26 -7.32
N VAL A 155 -5.52 18.36 -6.33
CA VAL A 155 -5.61 18.75 -4.90
C VAL A 155 -4.32 19.31 -4.35
N GLU A 156 -3.24 19.27 -5.09
CA GLU A 156 -1.85 19.55 -4.71
C GLU A 156 -1.31 18.49 -3.71
N PRO A 157 -0.18 17.85 -4.01
CA PRO A 157 0.38 16.73 -3.21
C PRO A 157 0.62 17.08 -1.73
N GLU A 158 0.92 18.35 -1.43
CA GLU A 158 1.08 18.86 -0.06
C GLU A 158 -0.22 18.67 0.77
N ASN A 159 -1.39 18.85 0.15
CA ASN A 159 -2.66 18.65 0.84
C ASN A 159 -2.94 17.16 1.14
N THR A 160 -2.49 16.25 0.26
CA THR A 160 -2.53 14.80 0.53
C THR A 160 -1.58 14.43 1.67
N LEU A 161 -0.34 14.94 1.65
CA LEU A 161 0.62 14.79 2.75
C LEU A 161 0.03 15.29 4.06
N LYS A 162 -0.52 16.51 4.07
CA LYS A 162 -1.15 17.09 5.25
C LYS A 162 -2.32 16.24 5.77
N ALA A 163 -3.16 15.72 4.88
CA ALA A 163 -4.26 14.85 5.27
C ALA A 163 -3.78 13.56 5.92
N ALA A 164 -2.69 12.95 5.44
CA ALA A 164 -2.08 11.77 6.03
C ALA A 164 -1.54 12.05 7.45
N ILE A 165 -0.83 13.17 7.63
CA ILE A 165 -0.29 13.58 8.94
C ILE A 165 -1.42 13.91 9.91
N ASP A 166 -2.44 14.64 9.47
CA ASP A 166 -3.61 14.97 10.30
C ASP A 166 -4.34 13.68 10.73
N ALA A 167 -4.46 12.69 9.83
CA ALA A 167 -5.06 11.39 10.14
C ALA A 167 -4.27 10.60 11.19
N GLY A 168 -2.94 10.73 11.23
CA GLY A 168 -2.13 10.06 12.24
C GLY A 168 -0.82 9.43 11.73
N ILE A 169 -0.50 9.55 10.44
CA ILE A 169 0.82 9.16 9.93
C ILE A 169 1.88 10.10 10.51
N PRO A 170 2.94 9.59 11.16
CA PRO A 170 4.00 10.42 11.71
C PRO A 170 4.74 11.25 10.64
N GLU A 171 5.10 12.49 10.97
CA GLU A 171 5.80 13.40 10.04
C GLU A 171 7.19 12.88 9.64
N ASP A 172 7.81 12.06 10.49
CA ASP A 172 9.12 11.44 10.28
C ASP A 172 9.05 10.06 9.60
N THR A 173 7.88 9.66 9.10
CA THR A 173 7.72 8.41 8.35
C THR A 173 8.65 8.37 7.15
N VAL A 174 9.40 7.27 7.02
CA VAL A 174 10.35 7.07 5.92
C VAL A 174 9.66 7.19 4.56
N GLY A 175 10.21 8.00 3.66
CA GLY A 175 9.68 8.20 2.31
C GLY A 175 8.43 9.10 2.23
N LEU A 176 7.97 9.66 3.34
CA LEU A 176 6.86 10.62 3.35
C LEU A 176 7.31 11.95 2.72
N ASN A 177 6.60 12.42 1.72
CA ASN A 177 6.95 13.63 0.96
C ASN A 177 5.71 14.30 0.35
N ASP A 178 5.90 15.44 -0.32
CA ASP A 178 4.89 16.22 -1.02
C ASP A 178 5.02 16.15 -2.56
N GLU A 179 5.61 15.08 -3.08
CA GLU A 179 5.76 14.88 -4.52
C GLU A 179 4.48 14.30 -5.16
N LEU A 180 4.33 14.49 -6.47
CA LEU A 180 3.13 14.09 -7.22
C LEU A 180 2.74 12.61 -7.04
N LEU A 181 3.71 11.73 -6.86
CA LEU A 181 3.47 10.29 -6.68
C LEU A 181 3.29 9.86 -5.22
N ASN A 182 3.28 10.79 -4.25
CA ASN A 182 3.09 10.45 -2.85
C ASN A 182 1.78 9.67 -2.59
N VAL A 183 0.74 9.95 -3.39
CA VAL A 183 -0.56 9.28 -3.36
C VAL A 183 -0.49 7.78 -3.67
N LEU A 184 0.58 7.32 -4.33
CA LEU A 184 0.82 5.91 -4.60
C LEU A 184 1.52 5.19 -3.44
N GLY A 185 1.82 5.89 -2.35
CA GLY A 185 2.33 5.35 -1.10
C GLY A 185 3.78 4.87 -1.12
N PRO A 186 4.74 5.66 -1.60
CA PRO A 186 6.17 5.34 -1.45
C PRO A 186 6.64 5.43 0.00
N SER A 187 5.86 6.05 0.88
CA SER A 187 6.12 6.13 2.31
C SER A 187 5.96 4.77 2.99
N SER A 188 6.78 4.53 4.01
CA SER A 188 6.83 3.26 4.74
C SER A 188 6.48 3.48 6.22
N PRO A 189 5.20 3.66 6.55
CA PRO A 189 4.72 3.75 7.93
C PRO A 189 4.84 2.40 8.64
N HIS A 190 4.81 2.41 9.97
CA HIS A 190 4.54 1.21 10.74
C HIS A 190 3.08 0.74 10.56
N ASN A 191 2.83 -0.54 10.78
CA ASN A 191 1.47 -1.08 10.70
C ASN A 191 0.51 -0.33 11.65
N ILE A 192 0.93 0.01 12.87
CA ILE A 192 0.14 0.76 13.84
C ILE A 192 -0.18 2.19 13.39
N ASP A 193 0.68 2.81 12.58
CA ASP A 193 0.45 4.16 12.05
C ASP A 193 -0.70 4.14 11.05
N LEU A 194 -0.75 3.11 10.18
CA LEU A 194 -1.88 2.90 9.28
C LEU A 194 -3.17 2.62 10.05
N THR A 195 -3.13 1.75 11.07
CA THR A 195 -4.29 1.48 11.93
C THR A 195 -4.79 2.76 12.58
N THR A 196 -3.89 3.60 13.11
CA THR A 196 -4.23 4.89 13.72
C THR A 196 -4.84 5.87 12.70
N ALA A 197 -4.26 5.98 11.53
CA ALA A 197 -4.75 6.89 10.50
C ALA A 197 -6.15 6.49 9.98
N TYR A 198 -6.39 5.19 9.78
CA TYR A 198 -7.70 4.70 9.38
C TYR A 198 -8.71 4.72 10.53
N SER A 199 -8.26 4.62 11.79
CA SER A 199 -9.13 4.84 12.95
C SER A 199 -9.70 6.25 13.00
N THR A 200 -8.93 7.25 12.57
CA THR A 200 -9.42 8.62 12.41
C THR A 200 -10.57 8.70 11.40
N ILE A 201 -10.48 7.95 10.29
CA ILE A 201 -11.57 7.86 9.31
C ILE A 201 -12.77 7.12 9.92
N ALA A 202 -12.53 5.95 10.52
CA ALA A 202 -13.58 5.12 11.14
C ALA A 202 -14.30 5.82 12.30
N ASN A 203 -13.66 6.82 12.92
CA ASN A 203 -14.20 7.66 13.99
C ASN A 203 -14.74 9.01 13.50
N GLY A 204 -15.09 9.12 12.22
CA GLY A 204 -15.72 10.33 11.66
C GLY A 204 -14.84 11.57 11.72
N GLY A 205 -13.52 11.42 11.64
CA GLY A 205 -12.54 12.52 11.62
C GLY A 205 -12.01 12.93 13.00
N GLU A 206 -12.30 12.17 14.04
CA GLU A 206 -11.69 12.34 15.37
C GLU A 206 -10.51 11.40 15.55
N ARG A 207 -9.30 11.97 15.66
CA ARG A 207 -8.08 11.22 15.92
C ARG A 207 -7.91 10.94 17.39
N VAL A 208 -7.59 9.70 17.73
CA VAL A 208 -7.23 9.25 19.09
C VAL A 208 -5.83 8.62 19.04
N THR A 209 -5.05 8.82 20.09
CA THR A 209 -3.72 8.21 20.17
C THR A 209 -3.84 6.73 20.55
N ALA A 210 -3.22 5.87 19.73
CA ALA A 210 -3.13 4.44 20.01
C ALA A 210 -2.38 4.17 21.31
N HIS A 211 -2.92 3.30 22.15
CA HIS A 211 -2.30 2.92 23.40
C HIS A 211 -2.66 1.49 23.81
N ILE A 212 -1.73 0.86 24.57
CA ILE A 212 -1.86 -0.52 25.03
C ILE A 212 -2.06 -0.61 26.57
N VAL A 213 -1.79 0.47 27.29
CA VAL A 213 -1.97 0.52 28.75
C VAL A 213 -3.26 1.24 29.08
N LYS A 214 -4.25 0.50 29.59
CA LYS A 214 -5.54 1.04 30.00
C LYS A 214 -5.44 1.82 31.29
N LYS A 215 -4.77 1.24 32.31
CA LYS A 215 -4.53 1.91 33.61
C LYS A 215 -3.37 1.29 34.37
N VAL A 216 -2.81 2.07 35.29
CA VAL A 216 -1.84 1.61 36.28
C VAL A 216 -2.33 1.99 37.66
N GLU A 217 -2.37 1.03 38.59
CA GLU A 217 -2.74 1.18 40.00
C GLU A 217 -1.58 0.77 40.91
N ASP A 218 -1.49 1.35 42.10
CA ASP A 218 -0.56 0.89 43.14
C ASP A 218 -1.07 -0.37 43.85
N SER A 219 -0.29 -0.89 44.81
CA SER A 219 -0.66 -2.06 45.62
C SER A 219 -1.94 -1.87 46.45
N ASN A 220 -2.34 -0.63 46.69
CA ASN A 220 -3.54 -0.28 47.46
C ASN A 220 -4.75 -0.02 46.55
N GLY A 221 -4.61 -0.14 45.25
CA GLY A 221 -5.67 0.12 44.27
C GLY A 221 -5.85 1.60 43.92
N LYS A 222 -4.93 2.48 44.31
CA LYS A 222 -4.95 3.88 43.94
C LYS A 222 -4.54 4.00 42.46
N LEU A 223 -5.37 4.66 41.64
CA LEU A 223 -5.08 4.96 40.24
C LEU A 223 -3.88 5.91 40.14
N LEU A 224 -2.85 5.49 39.43
CA LEU A 224 -1.63 6.25 39.15
C LEU A 224 -1.61 6.78 37.70
N TYR A 225 -2.23 6.06 36.78
CA TYR A 225 -2.30 6.42 35.33
C TYR A 225 -3.60 5.90 34.75
N SER A 226 -4.24 6.70 33.87
CA SER A 226 -5.31 6.30 32.97
C SER A 226 -4.84 6.50 31.54
N GLY A 227 -5.11 5.51 30.69
CA GLY A 227 -4.88 5.55 29.25
C GLY A 227 -5.92 6.37 28.47
N ASP A 228 -6.96 6.87 29.16
CA ASP A 228 -8.01 7.66 28.52
C ASP A 228 -7.41 8.89 27.82
N VAL A 229 -7.60 8.97 26.51
CA VAL A 229 -7.12 10.05 25.65
C VAL A 229 -8.32 10.75 25.03
N ALA A 230 -8.38 12.07 25.21
CA ALA A 230 -9.42 12.85 24.56
C ALA A 230 -9.24 12.85 23.03
N PRO A 231 -10.29 12.56 22.25
CA PRO A 231 -10.23 12.63 20.81
C PRO A 231 -9.99 14.07 20.34
N LYS A 232 -9.28 14.21 19.23
CA LYS A 232 -9.03 15.49 18.55
C LYS A 232 -9.67 15.46 17.17
N ARG A 233 -10.64 16.35 16.91
CA ARG A 233 -11.19 16.51 15.57
C ARG A 233 -10.13 17.08 14.64
N VAL A 234 -9.88 16.35 13.56
CA VAL A 234 -8.90 16.72 12.52
C VAL A 234 -9.52 16.79 11.13
N PHE A 235 -10.68 16.12 10.95
CA PHE A 235 -11.54 16.27 9.76
C PHE A 235 -12.97 16.52 10.20
N GLU A 236 -13.71 17.28 9.41
CA GLU A 236 -15.15 17.44 9.65
C GLU A 236 -15.89 16.14 9.29
N VAL A 237 -17.02 15.91 9.97
CA VAL A 237 -17.83 14.71 9.75
C VAL A 237 -18.30 14.60 8.30
N GLU A 238 -18.64 15.72 7.66
CA GLU A 238 -19.05 15.80 6.27
C GLU A 238 -17.92 15.45 5.30
N GLU A 239 -16.67 15.78 5.65
CA GLU A 239 -15.49 15.42 4.84
C GLU A 239 -15.32 13.90 4.84
N VAL A 240 -15.32 13.28 6.00
CA VAL A 240 -15.20 11.83 6.14
C VAL A 240 -16.41 11.11 5.54
N SER A 241 -17.64 11.56 5.83
CA SER A 241 -18.86 10.96 5.26
C SER A 241 -18.83 10.99 3.73
N SER A 242 -18.28 12.04 3.14
CA SER A 242 -18.21 12.20 1.68
C SER A 242 -17.29 11.20 0.98
N ILE A 243 -16.30 10.63 1.67
CA ILE A 243 -15.37 9.64 1.10
C ILE A 243 -15.80 8.20 1.35
N MET A 244 -16.72 7.96 2.30
CA MET A 244 -17.16 6.61 2.67
C MET A 244 -17.67 5.77 1.49
N PRO A 245 -18.49 6.30 0.54
CA PRO A 245 -18.92 5.49 -0.59
C PRO A 245 -17.78 4.91 -1.42
N ALA A 246 -16.62 5.58 -1.47
CA ALA A 246 -15.45 5.10 -2.19
C ALA A 246 -14.72 3.99 -1.41
N LEU A 247 -14.61 4.11 -0.09
CA LEU A 247 -13.97 3.10 0.76
C LEU A 247 -14.85 1.86 0.93
N GLU A 248 -16.18 2.01 0.99
CA GLU A 248 -17.13 0.90 1.00
C GLU A 248 -17.11 0.12 -0.34
N ALA A 249 -16.88 0.80 -1.47
CA ALA A 249 -16.81 0.16 -2.78
C ALA A 249 -15.58 -0.77 -2.93
N VAL A 250 -14.53 -0.60 -2.11
CA VAL A 250 -13.37 -1.49 -2.08
C VAL A 250 -13.74 -2.89 -1.58
N THR A 251 -14.64 -2.97 -0.60
CA THR A 251 -15.03 -4.21 0.07
C THR A 251 -16.25 -4.89 -0.57
N LYS A 252 -16.82 -4.30 -1.63
CA LYS A 252 -18.07 -4.74 -2.27
C LYS A 252 -17.91 -4.91 -3.78
N GLY A 253 -18.80 -5.69 -4.37
CA GLY A 253 -18.98 -5.80 -5.82
C GLY A 253 -17.71 -6.27 -6.55
N GLU A 254 -17.10 -5.37 -7.33
CA GLU A 254 -15.88 -5.62 -8.08
C GLU A 254 -14.65 -4.93 -7.43
N GLY A 255 -14.74 -4.57 -6.15
CA GLY A 255 -13.65 -3.96 -5.40
C GLY A 255 -12.50 -4.93 -5.15
N THR A 256 -11.32 -4.39 -4.87
CA THR A 256 -10.09 -5.19 -4.65
C THR A 256 -10.14 -6.08 -3.40
N ALA A 257 -11.14 -5.90 -2.53
CA ALA A 257 -11.41 -6.72 -1.35
C ALA A 257 -12.90 -7.14 -1.29
N ALA A 258 -13.50 -7.50 -2.43
CA ALA A 258 -14.95 -7.74 -2.56
C ALA A 258 -15.48 -8.90 -1.69
N ASN A 259 -14.63 -9.86 -1.32
CA ASN A 259 -14.98 -10.99 -0.45
C ASN A 259 -15.27 -10.57 1.01
N VAL A 260 -14.81 -9.40 1.44
CA VAL A 260 -15.03 -8.88 2.81
C VAL A 260 -16.51 -8.67 3.11
N ASP A 261 -17.28 -8.06 2.20
CA ASP A 261 -18.71 -7.78 2.41
C ASP A 261 -19.51 -9.07 2.68
N SER A 262 -19.24 -10.12 1.91
CA SER A 262 -19.90 -11.42 2.11
C SER A 262 -19.45 -12.12 3.38
N ALA A 263 -18.19 -11.96 3.80
CA ALA A 263 -17.65 -12.59 5.00
C ALA A 263 -18.17 -11.95 6.29
N ILE A 264 -18.46 -10.64 6.27
CA ILE A 264 -18.91 -9.83 7.41
C ILE A 264 -20.24 -9.12 7.10
N ALA A 265 -21.14 -9.78 6.37
CA ALA A 265 -22.39 -9.23 5.81
C ALA A 265 -23.31 -8.48 6.80
N ARG A 266 -23.07 -8.61 8.11
CA ARG A 266 -23.87 -8.01 9.16
C ARG A 266 -23.50 -6.55 9.46
N LEU A 267 -22.30 -6.13 9.07
CA LEU A 267 -21.76 -4.79 9.35
C LEU A 267 -21.43 -4.08 8.04
N THR A 268 -21.55 -2.76 8.03
CA THR A 268 -20.97 -1.96 6.97
C THR A 268 -19.44 -2.07 7.03
N THR A 269 -18.84 -2.48 5.92
CA THR A 269 -17.39 -2.62 5.79
C THR A 269 -16.83 -1.57 4.87
N ALA A 270 -15.65 -1.05 5.20
CA ALA A 270 -14.92 -0.10 4.38
C ALA A 270 -13.41 -0.35 4.54
N GLY A 271 -12.62 0.06 3.57
CA GLY A 271 -11.17 -0.15 3.65
C GLY A 271 -10.42 0.20 2.38
N LYS A 272 -9.15 -0.15 2.34
CA LYS A 272 -8.29 0.00 1.17
C LYS A 272 -7.18 -1.05 1.15
N THR A 273 -7.00 -1.68 0.00
CA THR A 273 -5.85 -2.53 -0.29
C THR A 273 -4.64 -1.70 -0.69
N GLY A 274 -3.47 -2.14 -0.30
CA GLY A 274 -2.18 -1.56 -0.68
C GLY A 274 -1.28 -2.63 -1.27
N THR A 275 -0.64 -2.31 -2.38
CA THR A 275 0.43 -3.10 -2.97
C THR A 275 1.50 -2.10 -3.37
N SER A 276 2.73 -2.33 -2.94
CA SER A 276 3.85 -1.49 -3.31
C SER A 276 4.39 -1.86 -4.68
N SER A 277 5.21 -0.98 -5.26
CA SER A 277 5.99 -1.31 -6.45
C SER A 277 6.86 -2.53 -6.17
N ASP A 278 7.05 -3.36 -7.20
CA ASP A 278 7.84 -4.60 -7.13
C ASP A 278 7.37 -5.58 -6.03
N GLN A 279 6.14 -5.41 -5.54
CA GLN A 279 5.50 -6.29 -4.53
C GLN A 279 6.33 -6.46 -3.24
N LEU A 280 7.07 -5.43 -2.84
CA LEU A 280 7.87 -5.43 -1.60
C LEU A 280 6.99 -5.47 -0.34
N SER A 281 5.73 -5.08 -0.47
CA SER A 281 4.72 -5.16 0.60
C SER A 281 3.31 -5.24 0.03
N ALA A 282 2.46 -5.93 0.75
CA ALA A 282 1.03 -6.02 0.50
C ALA A 282 0.27 -5.71 1.79
N GLN A 283 -0.80 -4.93 1.69
CA GLN A 283 -1.51 -4.42 2.86
C GLN A 283 -3.01 -4.40 2.64
N PHE A 284 -3.76 -4.63 3.69
CA PHE A 284 -5.17 -4.29 3.75
C PHE A 284 -5.48 -3.60 5.07
N VAL A 285 -6.05 -2.41 4.99
CA VAL A 285 -6.59 -1.71 6.15
C VAL A 285 -8.08 -1.61 5.97
N GLY A 286 -8.79 -2.35 6.80
CA GLY A 286 -10.25 -2.42 6.78
C GLY A 286 -10.85 -2.07 8.13
N PHE A 287 -12.09 -1.59 8.10
CA PHE A 287 -12.80 -1.21 9.31
C PHE A 287 -14.30 -1.42 9.20
N VAL A 288 -14.88 -1.61 10.36
CA VAL A 288 -16.33 -1.68 10.61
C VAL A 288 -16.68 -0.69 11.71
N PRO A 289 -17.97 -0.39 11.96
CA PRO A 289 -18.34 0.37 13.15
C PRO A 289 -17.76 -0.25 14.43
N GLY A 290 -16.87 0.51 15.13
CA GLY A 290 -16.26 0.12 16.39
C GLY A 290 -14.95 -0.68 16.31
N MET A 291 -14.43 -1.01 15.12
CA MET A 291 -13.15 -1.72 15.02
C MET A 291 -12.42 -1.43 13.70
N VAL A 292 -11.12 -1.14 13.81
CA VAL A 292 -10.20 -0.97 12.68
C VAL A 292 -9.07 -1.97 12.79
N THR A 293 -8.70 -2.60 11.68
CA THR A 293 -7.59 -3.55 11.64
C THR A 293 -6.76 -3.32 10.39
N ALA A 294 -5.44 -3.23 10.56
CA ALA A 294 -4.47 -3.26 9.49
C ALA A 294 -3.73 -4.60 9.48
N VAL A 295 -3.61 -5.19 8.30
CA VAL A 295 -2.74 -6.33 8.03
C VAL A 295 -1.70 -5.88 7.01
N SER A 296 -0.42 -6.03 7.36
CA SER A 296 0.71 -5.76 6.48
C SER A 296 1.53 -7.02 6.30
N MET A 297 1.87 -7.35 5.05
CA MET A 297 2.74 -8.46 4.71
C MET A 297 3.92 -7.95 3.90
N TYR A 298 5.11 -8.46 4.18
CA TYR A 298 6.35 -8.08 3.52
C TYR A 298 7.38 -9.19 3.72
N GLN A 299 8.43 -9.16 2.91
CA GLN A 299 9.51 -10.14 2.97
C GLN A 299 10.85 -9.44 3.14
N SER A 300 11.75 -10.06 3.90
CA SER A 300 13.14 -9.62 4.05
C SER A 300 14.10 -10.78 3.78
N ASP A 301 15.27 -10.46 3.23
CA ASP A 301 16.40 -11.41 3.11
C ASP A 301 17.15 -11.57 4.44
N ASP A 302 18.16 -12.45 4.46
CA ASP A 302 19.02 -12.69 5.62
C ASP A 302 19.76 -11.43 6.13
N ALA A 303 19.91 -10.41 5.29
CA ALA A 303 20.54 -9.14 5.62
C ALA A 303 19.52 -8.09 6.10
N GLY A 304 18.22 -8.41 6.08
CA GLY A 304 17.13 -7.52 6.46
C GLY A 304 16.71 -6.55 5.37
N ASN A 305 17.12 -6.74 4.11
CA ASN A 305 16.65 -5.92 3.00
C ASN A 305 15.27 -6.39 2.56
N SER A 306 14.41 -5.44 2.15
CA SER A 306 13.13 -5.79 1.55
C SER A 306 13.32 -6.48 0.21
N VAL A 307 12.62 -7.60 0.01
CA VAL A 307 12.57 -8.37 -1.23
C VAL A 307 11.13 -8.63 -1.63
N PRO A 308 10.83 -8.89 -2.91
CA PRO A 308 9.47 -9.14 -3.37
C PRO A 308 8.79 -10.30 -2.65
N LEU A 309 7.49 -10.17 -2.43
CA LEU A 309 6.59 -11.26 -2.03
C LEU A 309 6.17 -11.99 -3.31
N ASP A 310 6.78 -13.10 -3.60
CA ASP A 310 6.50 -13.94 -4.77
C ASP A 310 6.37 -15.42 -4.37
N ASP A 311 5.78 -16.21 -5.27
CA ASP A 311 5.62 -17.66 -5.13
C ASP A 311 4.85 -18.14 -3.87
N VAL A 312 4.02 -17.29 -3.25
CA VAL A 312 3.21 -17.65 -2.08
C VAL A 312 1.82 -18.06 -2.50
N GLY A 313 1.40 -19.26 -2.09
CA GLY A 313 0.06 -19.81 -2.36
C GLY A 313 -0.24 -19.98 -3.86
N GLY A 314 0.81 -20.17 -4.68
CA GLY A 314 0.67 -20.32 -6.13
C GLY A 314 0.32 -19.03 -6.88
N LEU A 315 0.53 -17.88 -6.25
CA LEU A 315 0.33 -16.57 -6.87
C LEU A 315 1.60 -16.12 -7.58
N ASP A 316 1.51 -15.82 -8.89
CA ASP A 316 2.58 -15.19 -9.65
C ASP A 316 2.86 -13.76 -9.17
N GLN A 317 1.87 -13.13 -8.56
CA GLN A 317 1.93 -11.77 -8.00
C GLN A 317 1.12 -11.69 -6.70
N PHE A 318 1.71 -11.09 -5.70
CA PHE A 318 1.12 -10.95 -4.37
C PHE A 318 0.55 -9.54 -4.17
N HIS A 319 -0.76 -9.42 -4.02
CA HIS A 319 -1.43 -8.14 -3.85
C HIS A 319 -2.08 -7.99 -2.48
N GLY A 320 -2.34 -6.74 -2.09
CA GLY A 320 -3.07 -6.47 -0.85
C GLY A 320 -4.51 -7.00 -0.83
N GLY A 321 -5.06 -7.35 -2.00
CA GLY A 321 -6.37 -8.00 -2.14
C GLY A 321 -6.38 -9.51 -1.93
N ASP A 322 -5.21 -10.13 -1.80
CA ASP A 322 -5.03 -11.57 -1.61
C ASP A 322 -4.93 -11.89 -0.11
N TRP A 323 -3.85 -12.52 0.32
CA TRP A 323 -3.65 -12.97 1.71
C TRP A 323 -3.82 -11.89 2.79
N PRO A 324 -3.46 -10.59 2.61
CA PRO A 324 -3.77 -9.59 3.62
C PRO A 324 -5.27 -9.43 3.90
N VAL A 325 -6.12 -9.56 2.87
CA VAL A 325 -7.58 -9.55 3.02
C VAL A 325 -8.06 -10.83 3.70
N ASP A 326 -7.50 -11.99 3.34
CA ASP A 326 -7.90 -13.27 3.93
C ASP A 326 -7.56 -13.32 5.42
N VAL A 327 -6.34 -12.94 5.83
CA VAL A 327 -5.94 -12.82 7.24
C VAL A 327 -6.83 -11.81 7.99
N TRP A 328 -7.16 -10.69 7.34
CA TRP A 328 -8.07 -9.71 7.92
C TRP A 328 -9.46 -10.29 8.15
N ILE A 329 -10.01 -11.05 7.21
CA ILE A 329 -11.31 -11.72 7.34
C ILE A 329 -11.28 -12.75 8.46
N ASP A 330 -10.24 -13.59 8.51
CA ASP A 330 -10.09 -14.65 9.51
C ASP A 330 -10.03 -14.10 10.94
N TYR A 331 -9.41 -12.91 11.10
CA TYR A 331 -9.42 -12.20 12.36
C TYR A 331 -10.75 -11.49 12.62
N MET A 332 -11.23 -10.66 11.68
CA MET A 332 -12.36 -9.76 11.94
C MET A 332 -13.69 -10.49 12.05
N LYS A 333 -13.88 -11.58 11.33
CA LYS A 333 -15.12 -12.35 11.36
C LYS A 333 -15.50 -12.84 12.77
N PRO A 334 -14.62 -13.52 13.53
CA PRO A 334 -14.91 -13.86 14.92
C PRO A 334 -14.83 -12.63 15.84
N ALA A 335 -13.88 -11.71 15.65
CA ALA A 335 -13.68 -10.55 16.52
C ALA A 335 -14.90 -9.62 16.55
N THR A 336 -15.60 -9.48 15.43
CA THR A 336 -16.77 -8.61 15.32
C THR A 336 -18.10 -9.30 15.59
N ALA A 337 -18.10 -10.60 15.92
CA ALA A 337 -19.33 -11.41 16.04
C ALA A 337 -20.36 -10.82 17.03
N ASN A 338 -19.90 -10.14 18.06
CA ASN A 338 -20.73 -9.54 19.10
C ASN A 338 -20.92 -8.02 18.95
N LEU A 339 -20.33 -7.39 17.93
CA LEU A 339 -20.59 -5.97 17.67
C LEU A 339 -22.03 -5.78 17.18
N PRO A 340 -22.69 -4.65 17.53
CA PRO A 340 -24.00 -4.34 16.97
C PRO A 340 -23.91 -4.23 15.46
N GLY A 341 -24.91 -4.78 14.75
CA GLY A 341 -24.96 -4.74 13.29
C GLY A 341 -25.57 -3.43 12.82
N ASP A 342 -24.74 -2.44 12.52
CA ASP A 342 -25.18 -1.11 12.11
C ASP A 342 -24.22 -0.48 11.09
N ASP A 343 -24.62 0.66 10.53
CA ASP A 343 -23.77 1.58 9.78
C ASP A 343 -22.98 2.48 10.75
N PHE A 344 -22.05 3.25 10.23
CA PHE A 344 -21.25 4.19 11.03
C PHE A 344 -22.16 5.26 11.64
N PRO A 345 -22.23 5.39 12.98
CA PRO A 345 -23.24 6.22 13.65
C PRO A 345 -23.06 7.73 13.42
N TRP A 346 -21.85 8.13 13.03
CA TRP A 346 -21.49 9.53 12.73
C TRP A 346 -21.72 9.91 11.28
N LYS A 347 -21.95 8.95 10.38
CA LYS A 347 -22.09 9.17 8.94
C LYS A 347 -23.33 10.04 8.63
N VAL A 348 -23.12 11.10 7.87
CA VAL A 348 -24.16 12.03 7.43
C VAL A 348 -24.27 12.04 5.91
N GLU A 349 -25.44 12.43 5.39
CA GLU A 349 -25.62 12.62 3.95
C GLU A 349 -24.79 13.82 3.47
N SER A 350 -24.01 13.61 2.41
CA SER A 350 -23.24 14.66 1.79
C SER A 350 -24.07 15.43 0.76
N ASN A 351 -24.22 16.74 0.96
CA ASN A 351 -24.88 17.65 0.03
C ASN A 351 -23.87 18.31 -0.97
N ARG A 352 -22.68 17.75 -1.11
CA ARG A 352 -21.62 18.31 -1.98
C ARG A 352 -22.01 18.19 -3.45
N LYS A 353 -21.65 19.21 -4.24
CA LYS A 353 -21.91 19.22 -5.68
C LYS A 353 -20.81 18.44 -6.41
N VAL A 354 -21.21 17.61 -7.37
CA VAL A 354 -20.30 16.87 -8.25
C VAL A 354 -19.61 17.86 -9.20
N HIS A 355 -18.29 17.80 -9.27
CA HIS A 355 -17.49 18.51 -10.25
C HIS A 355 -17.02 17.52 -11.33
N ASN A 356 -17.27 17.84 -12.59
CA ASN A 356 -16.73 17.06 -13.71
C ASN A 356 -15.36 17.64 -14.11
N ASN A 357 -14.30 17.10 -13.56
CA ASN A 357 -12.92 17.44 -13.92
C ASN A 357 -12.44 16.66 -15.17
N ALA A 358 -13.36 16.12 -15.97
CA ALA A 358 -12.99 15.55 -17.26
C ALA A 358 -12.36 16.65 -18.11
N PRO A 359 -11.12 16.46 -18.63
CA PRO A 359 -10.51 17.45 -19.50
C PRO A 359 -11.47 17.72 -20.65
N THR A 360 -11.85 18.98 -20.84
CA THR A 360 -12.61 19.41 -22.02
C THR A 360 -11.82 18.90 -23.23
N PRO A 361 -12.41 18.08 -24.11
CA PRO A 361 -11.68 17.67 -25.31
C PRO A 361 -11.19 18.92 -26.00
N ALA A 362 -9.89 19.00 -26.26
CA ALA A 362 -9.31 20.10 -27.02
C ALA A 362 -10.16 20.23 -28.29
N PRO A 363 -10.58 21.46 -28.67
CA PRO A 363 -11.37 21.66 -29.86
C PRO A 363 -10.64 20.95 -31.00
N SER A 364 -11.29 19.95 -31.60
CA SER A 364 -10.79 19.30 -32.82
C SER A 364 -10.47 20.42 -33.77
N ALA A 365 -9.19 20.58 -34.10
CA ALA A 365 -8.80 21.45 -35.21
C ALA A 365 -9.54 20.96 -36.39
N THR A 366 -10.61 21.66 -36.72
CA THR A 366 -11.34 21.48 -37.96
C THR A 366 -10.32 21.83 -39.05
N SER A 367 -9.78 20.82 -39.69
CA SER A 367 -9.04 20.98 -40.92
C SER A 367 -10.01 21.58 -41.90
N GLU A 368 -10.01 22.90 -42.04
CA GLU A 368 -10.57 23.56 -43.18
C GLU A 368 -9.73 23.12 -44.38
N ALA A 369 -10.29 22.21 -45.18
CA ALA A 369 -9.80 21.94 -46.51
C ALA A 369 -9.94 23.23 -47.33
N PRO A 370 -8.92 23.63 -48.11
CA PRO A 370 -9.05 24.78 -48.99
C PRO A 370 -10.09 24.45 -50.08
N GLN A 371 -11.15 25.24 -50.12
CA GLN A 371 -12.06 25.26 -51.27
C GLN A 371 -11.31 25.77 -52.49
N SER A 372 -10.97 24.87 -53.39
CA SER A 372 -10.60 25.18 -54.76
C SER A 372 -11.85 25.16 -55.64
N GLY A 373 -12.36 26.35 -55.96
CA GLY A 373 -13.31 26.50 -57.04
C GLY A 373 -12.61 27.04 -58.26
N ALA A 374 -12.54 26.28 -59.33
CA ALA A 374 -12.59 26.71 -60.72
C ALA A 374 -12.61 25.50 -61.65
N GLU A 375 -13.62 25.46 -62.49
CA GLU A 375 -14.01 24.51 -63.52
C GLU A 375 -13.14 24.63 -64.76
N PRO A 376 -13.27 23.70 -65.78
CA PRO A 376 -12.16 23.13 -66.53
C PRO A 376 -11.95 23.73 -67.91
N THR A 377 -10.77 23.51 -68.48
CA THR A 377 -10.56 23.62 -69.94
C THR A 377 -9.68 22.47 -70.42
N GLU A 378 -10.15 21.89 -71.54
CA GLU A 378 -9.77 20.69 -72.22
C GLU A 378 -8.32 20.60 -72.72
N THR A 379 -7.85 19.38 -72.77
CA THR A 379 -6.97 18.53 -73.56
C THR A 379 -6.18 19.17 -74.72
N PRO A 380 -4.96 18.66 -75.17
CA PRO A 380 -4.76 17.27 -75.55
C PRO A 380 -3.40 16.61 -75.21
N ALA A 381 -3.41 15.28 -75.14
CA ALA A 381 -2.29 14.37 -75.31
C ALA A 381 -1.88 14.24 -76.79
N PRO A 382 -0.90 13.46 -77.23
CA PRO A 382 -0.02 12.48 -76.60
C PRO A 382 1.47 12.56 -77.06
N THR A 383 2.38 11.74 -76.52
CA THR A 383 3.28 10.87 -77.32
C THR A 383 4.32 10.15 -76.43
N GLU A 384 4.45 8.91 -76.78
CA GLU A 384 5.15 7.73 -76.34
C GLU A 384 6.64 7.84 -75.98
N THR A 385 7.03 7.00 -75.08
CA THR A 385 8.14 6.04 -74.85
C THR A 385 9.35 6.03 -75.85
N PRO A 386 10.58 5.49 -75.52
CA PRO A 386 10.83 4.34 -74.62
C PRO A 386 12.21 4.32 -73.89
N SER A 387 12.24 3.42 -72.88
CA SER A 387 13.22 2.39 -72.57
C SER A 387 14.73 2.70 -72.70
N THR A 388 15.46 2.43 -71.62
CA THR A 388 16.50 1.37 -71.49
C THR A 388 17.20 1.45 -70.10
N GLU A 389 17.17 0.34 -69.42
CA GLU A 389 18.26 -0.17 -68.58
C GLU A 389 19.39 -0.68 -69.48
N PRO A 390 20.61 -1.09 -69.05
CA PRO A 390 21.09 -1.39 -67.69
C PRO A 390 22.60 -1.08 -67.43
N THR A 391 23.09 -1.65 -66.34
CA THR A 391 24.45 -2.14 -65.97
C THR A 391 25.43 -1.26 -65.24
N GLU A 392 25.69 -1.73 -64.04
CA GLU A 392 26.94 -2.28 -63.44
C GLU A 392 28.18 -1.39 -63.33
N ASN A 393 28.68 -1.45 -62.15
CA ASN A 393 30.07 -1.77 -61.73
C ASN A 393 30.98 -0.64 -61.19
N SER A 394 31.38 -0.93 -59.99
CA SER A 394 32.78 -0.97 -59.50
C SER A 394 33.48 0.29 -59.00
N GLU A 395 33.81 0.12 -57.76
CA GLU A 395 35.15 0.27 -57.17
C GLU A 395 35.73 1.67 -56.85
N ASN A 396 36.04 1.75 -55.58
CA ASN A 396 37.38 2.01 -55.01
C ASN A 396 37.80 3.45 -54.70
N GLY A 397 38.17 3.61 -53.44
CA GLY A 397 39.40 4.32 -53.15
C GLY A 397 39.34 5.61 -52.35
N GLY A 398 39.71 5.47 -51.10
CA GLY A 398 40.82 6.28 -50.62
C GLY A 398 40.59 7.48 -49.73
N ASN A 399 40.83 7.30 -48.49
CA ASN A 399 41.88 7.91 -47.68
C ASN A 399 41.87 9.43 -47.38
N GLY A 400 42.06 9.73 -46.12
CA GLY A 400 42.75 10.96 -45.65
C GLY A 400 41.95 11.80 -44.63
N ASN A 401 42.15 11.59 -43.40
CA ASN A 401 43.15 12.01 -42.41
C ASN A 401 42.94 13.42 -41.81
N ASN A 402 43.14 13.44 -40.53
CA ASN A 402 43.54 14.56 -39.63
C ASN A 402 42.45 15.55 -39.19
N GLY A 403 42.36 15.90 -37.95
CA GLY A 403 43.18 16.01 -36.75
C GLY A 403 42.39 16.79 -35.71
N ASN A 404 42.45 16.37 -34.54
CA ASN A 404 43.24 16.83 -33.40
C ASN A 404 42.63 17.96 -32.54
N ASN A 405 42.85 17.72 -31.30
CA ASN A 405 42.84 18.56 -30.07
C ASN A 405 41.54 18.54 -29.24
N GLY A 406 41.54 18.12 -28.00
CA GLY A 406 42.62 18.05 -26.99
C GLY A 406 42.23 18.79 -25.73
N ASN A 407 42.41 18.15 -24.63
CA ASN A 407 42.48 18.68 -23.24
C ASN A 407 41.34 18.19 -22.34
N GLY A 408 41.47 17.38 -21.29
CA GLY A 408 42.66 17.22 -20.40
C GLY A 408 42.31 17.69 -19.00
N SER A 409 42.41 16.80 -18.07
CA SER A 409 42.73 16.89 -16.64
C SER A 409 41.71 16.16 -15.74
N ASN A 410 41.95 14.99 -15.21
CA ASN A 410 42.98 14.52 -14.26
C ASN A 410 42.71 14.91 -12.81
N ASN A 411 42.39 13.93 -12.00
CA ASN A 411 42.94 13.59 -10.68
C ASN A 411 42.01 12.54 -10.04
N GLY A 412 42.37 11.34 -9.71
CA GLY A 412 43.64 10.79 -9.28
C GLY A 412 43.68 10.68 -7.75
N ASN A 413 43.46 9.50 -7.25
CA ASN A 413 44.18 8.90 -6.12
C ASN A 413 43.30 7.80 -5.51
N GLY A 414 43.60 6.53 -5.40
CA GLY A 414 44.89 5.94 -5.14
C GLY A 414 44.87 5.22 -3.81
N GLY A 415 45.06 3.94 -3.88
CA GLY A 415 45.81 3.22 -2.93
C GLY A 415 45.04 2.16 -2.08
N ASN A 416 45.10 0.90 -2.46
CA ASN A 416 46.10 -0.06 -1.90
C ASN A 416 45.69 -0.63 -0.53
N ASN A 417 45.74 -1.87 -0.18
CA ASN A 417 46.48 -3.05 -0.65
C ASN A 417 46.28 -4.19 0.36
N ASN A 418 46.39 -5.40 -0.11
CA ASN A 418 46.88 -6.60 0.61
C ASN A 418 45.95 -7.25 1.65
N GLY A 419 45.70 -8.52 1.63
CA GLY A 419 46.39 -9.61 0.99
C GLY A 419 46.50 -10.80 1.93
N ASN A 420 46.43 -11.98 1.40
CA ASN A 420 46.93 -13.23 1.98
C ASN A 420 46.07 -13.88 3.08
N GLY A 421 45.68 -15.12 3.02
CA GLY A 421 46.17 -16.27 2.27
C GLY A 421 46.03 -17.50 3.11
N SER A 422 45.74 -18.62 2.46
CA SER A 422 46.12 -19.98 2.82
C SER A 422 45.38 -20.67 3.97
N ASN A 423 44.66 -21.68 3.74
CA ASN A 423 44.93 -23.01 3.16
C ASN A 423 44.76 -24.14 4.20
N ASN A 424 44.25 -25.26 3.76
CA ASN A 424 44.33 -26.61 4.31
C ASN A 424 43.31 -26.94 5.44
N GLY A 425 42.58 -28.02 5.38
CA GLY A 425 42.56 -29.18 4.52
C GLY A 425 42.08 -30.38 5.30
N ASN A 426 41.40 -31.27 4.65
CA ASN A 426 41.32 -32.69 4.99
C ASN A 426 40.52 -33.09 6.22
N GLY A 427 39.56 -33.96 6.17
CA GLY A 427 39.36 -35.19 5.48
C GLY A 427 38.64 -36.18 6.37
N GLY A 428 37.92 -37.08 5.77
CA GLY A 428 37.69 -38.41 6.31
C GLY A 428 36.33 -38.63 6.95
N ASN A 429 35.35 -39.11 6.24
CA ASN A 429 35.12 -40.49 5.84
C ASN A 429 34.44 -41.36 6.93
N ASN A 430 33.35 -41.90 6.55
CA ASN A 430 32.83 -43.28 6.72
C ASN A 430 31.66 -43.56 7.63
N ASN A 431 30.67 -44.06 6.95
CA ASN A 431 29.95 -45.36 7.15
C ASN A 431 29.02 -45.47 8.38
N GLY A 432 27.81 -45.78 8.19
CA GLY A 432 27.23 -46.99 7.67
C GLY A 432 26.08 -47.48 8.53
N GLY A 433 25.08 -48.03 7.92
CA GLY A 433 24.25 -49.08 8.50
C GLY A 433 22.85 -48.65 8.92
N ASN A 434 21.90 -48.73 8.05
CA ASN A 434 21.07 -49.90 7.69
C ASN A 434 20.22 -50.48 8.82
N ASN A 435 18.95 -50.46 8.69
CA ASN A 435 17.92 -51.50 8.75
C ASN A 435 16.63 -51.05 9.51
N ASN A 436 15.57 -50.93 8.76
CA ASN A 436 14.56 -51.95 8.48
C ASN A 436 13.43 -52.15 9.53
N GLY A 437 12.22 -52.12 9.05
CA GLY A 437 11.05 -52.82 9.53
C GLY A 437 10.10 -51.92 10.34
N GLY A 438 8.90 -51.74 10.01
CA GLY A 438 7.91 -52.54 9.35
C GLY A 438 6.59 -52.21 9.97
N ASN A 439 5.68 -51.72 9.16
CA ASN A 439 4.35 -52.27 8.92
C ASN A 439 3.20 -52.16 9.94
N ASN A 440 2.07 -51.80 9.39
CA ASN A 440 0.67 -52.02 9.78
C ASN A 440 0.08 -51.07 10.85
N GLY A 441 -0.95 -50.35 10.58
CA GLY A 441 -2.20 -50.75 9.95
C GLY A 441 -3.32 -50.49 10.94
N GLY A 442 -4.35 -49.79 10.55
CA GLY A 442 -5.55 -49.78 11.38
C GLY A 442 -6.44 -48.57 11.23
N ARG A 443 -7.33 -48.65 10.29
CA ARG A 443 -8.56 -47.88 10.11
C ARG A 443 -9.48 -47.89 11.34
N ARG A 444 -10.32 -46.87 11.35
CA ARG A 444 -11.71 -46.72 11.92
C ARG A 444 -11.72 -45.87 13.19
N ASN A 445 -12.54 -44.88 13.32
CA ASN A 445 -13.87 -44.43 12.81
C ASN A 445 -13.89 -42.94 12.74
#